data_8d118b3c865ed8111ee6939115f5135b
#
_entry.id   8d118b3c865ed8111ee6939115f5135b
#
_cell.length_a   1.000
_cell.length_b   1.000
_cell.length_c   1.000
_cell.angle_alpha   90.00
_cell.angle_beta   90.00
_cell.angle_gamma   90.00
#
_symmetry.space_group_name_H-M   'P 1'
#
loop_
_entity.id
_entity.type
_entity.pdbx_description
1 polymer ?
#
loop_
_entity_poly.entity_id
_entity_poly.type
_entity_poly.pdbx_seq_one_letter_code
_entity_poly.pdbx_strand_id
1 'polypeptide(L)'
;MRKEEILSRKPYGLYKKVLIINLIMEQNKVKSQKARMLEARKNSINLFSDIGHRLESVILKKGVEWINDSKATDIDSSYYSLELMDKPVIWIVAASDVKRDYSVFDKLVRYKVKKVICFGSYETQIKYSFAGIIEGYAHKETLEDALLTASEWSKEGDVVLFSPACPSCDLYDDYRQRGEHFKSLISNL
;
A
#
# COMPACT_ATOMS: atom_id res chain seq x y z
N MET A 1 40.07 19.28 55.75
CA MET A 1 39.79 18.16 54.85
C MET A 1 38.42 18.36 54.19
N ARG A 2 38.39 18.39 52.94
CA ARG A 2 37.47 19.09 52.02
C ARG A 2 36.11 18.43 51.86
N LYS A 3 35.02 19.19 52.05
CA LYS A 3 33.64 18.82 51.73
C LYS A 3 33.29 18.83 50.22
N GLU A 4 34.29 19.04 49.36
CA GLU A 4 34.03 19.23 47.91
C GLU A 4 34.17 17.94 47.04
N GLU A 5 34.56 16.83 47.63
CA GLU A 5 34.86 15.59 46.87
C GLU A 5 33.71 14.57 46.76
N ILE A 6 32.55 14.86 47.35
CA ILE A 6 31.39 13.93 47.37
C ILE A 6 30.33 14.25 46.30
N LEU A 7 30.45 15.36 45.57
CA LEU A 7 29.42 15.80 44.59
C LEU A 7 29.70 15.45 43.13
N SER A 8 30.78 14.74 42.82
CA SER A 8 31.17 14.51 41.40
C SER A 8 30.83 13.11 40.85
N ARG A 9 30.10 12.26 41.57
CA ARG A 9 29.67 10.94 41.09
C ARG A 9 28.14 10.83 40.95
N LYS A 10 27.52 11.76 40.23
CA LYS A 10 26.14 11.52 39.78
C LYS A 10 26.17 10.56 38.60
N PRO A 11 25.28 9.53 38.55
CA PRO A 11 25.32 8.45 37.58
C PRO A 11 24.77 8.93 36.22
N TYR A 12 25.56 9.65 35.46
CA TYR A 12 25.22 10.07 34.09
C TYR A 12 24.83 8.86 33.22
N GLY A 13 25.40 7.69 33.54
CA GLY A 13 25.07 6.44 32.84
C GLY A 13 23.68 5.88 33.16
N LEU A 14 23.18 6.09 34.39
CA LEU A 14 21.85 5.59 34.78
C LEU A 14 20.73 6.45 34.16
N TYR A 15 20.88 7.77 34.14
CA TYR A 15 19.96 8.68 33.48
C TYR A 15 19.83 8.40 31.98
N LYS A 16 20.95 8.18 31.30
CA LYS A 16 20.98 7.85 29.87
C LYS A 16 20.30 6.52 29.58
N LYS A 17 20.49 5.51 30.43
CA LYS A 17 19.80 4.20 30.33
C LYS A 17 18.29 4.33 30.54
N VAL A 18 17.85 5.09 31.55
CA VAL A 18 16.43 5.32 31.80
C VAL A 18 15.77 6.10 30.64
N LEU A 19 16.43 7.09 30.09
CA LEU A 19 15.92 7.84 28.93
C LEU A 19 15.77 6.94 27.69
N ILE A 20 16.77 6.09 27.42
CA ILE A 20 16.73 5.13 26.30
C ILE A 20 15.59 4.11 26.50
N ILE A 21 15.42 3.59 27.73
CA ILE A 21 14.34 2.65 28.04
C ILE A 21 12.98 3.32 27.83
N ASN A 22 12.79 4.55 28.28
CA ASN A 22 11.54 5.29 28.08
C ASN A 22 11.24 5.52 26.61
N LEU A 23 12.24 5.92 25.80
CA LEU A 23 12.10 6.08 24.36
C LEU A 23 11.71 4.78 23.65
N ILE A 24 12.33 3.66 24.05
CA ILE A 24 11.99 2.33 23.50
C ILE A 24 10.56 1.94 23.91
N MET A 25 10.16 2.20 25.14
CA MET A 25 8.80 1.91 25.63
C MET A 25 7.75 2.75 24.89
N GLU A 26 8.01 4.04 24.66
CA GLU A 26 7.12 4.88 23.86
C GLU A 26 7.01 4.41 22.41
N GLN A 27 8.14 4.08 21.76
CA GLN A 27 8.12 3.54 20.41
C GLN A 27 7.34 2.22 20.32
N ASN A 28 7.51 1.34 21.30
CA ASN A 28 6.76 0.08 21.36
C ASN A 28 5.25 0.30 21.61
N LYS A 29 4.88 1.29 22.43
CA LYS A 29 3.49 1.68 22.66
C LYS A 29 2.83 2.20 21.38
N VAL A 30 3.53 3.08 20.63
CA VAL A 30 3.06 3.61 19.34
C VAL A 30 2.92 2.49 18.31
N LYS A 31 3.90 1.56 18.22
CA LYS A 31 3.81 0.39 17.34
C LYS A 31 2.62 -0.50 17.69
N SER A 32 2.39 -0.76 18.99
CA SER A 32 1.25 -1.57 19.46
C SER A 32 -0.09 -0.91 19.15
N GLN A 33 -0.22 0.41 19.35
CA GLN A 33 -1.44 1.14 18.98
C GLN A 33 -1.70 1.10 17.48
N LYS A 34 -0.67 1.31 16.67
CA LYS A 34 -0.78 1.22 15.20
C LYS A 34 -1.21 -0.18 14.75
N ALA A 35 -0.64 -1.23 15.34
CA ALA A 35 -1.01 -2.61 15.04
C ALA A 35 -2.48 -2.88 15.41
N ARG A 36 -2.96 -2.42 16.57
CA ARG A 36 -4.38 -2.55 16.99
C ARG A 36 -5.32 -1.79 16.06
N MET A 37 -4.95 -0.58 15.62
CA MET A 37 -5.76 0.18 14.66
C MET A 37 -5.83 -0.51 13.31
N LEU A 38 -4.70 -1.09 12.85
CA LEU A 38 -4.65 -1.84 11.60
C LEU A 38 -5.53 -3.09 11.68
N GLU A 39 -5.45 -3.82 12.78
CA GLU A 39 -6.29 -5.00 13.03
C GLU A 39 -7.78 -4.65 13.10
N ALA A 40 -8.14 -3.58 13.81
CA ALA A 40 -9.52 -3.09 13.85
C ALA A 40 -10.01 -2.68 12.45
N ARG A 41 -9.15 -2.08 11.62
CA ARG A 41 -9.48 -1.76 10.22
C ARG A 41 -9.64 -3.01 9.37
N LYS A 42 -8.74 -4.00 9.50
CA LYS A 42 -8.89 -5.31 8.83
C LYS A 42 -10.21 -5.96 9.18
N ASN A 43 -10.55 -6.01 10.47
CA ASN A 43 -11.80 -6.58 10.95
C ASN A 43 -13.02 -5.80 10.44
N SER A 44 -12.95 -4.47 10.39
CA SER A 44 -14.02 -3.66 9.81
C SER A 44 -14.17 -3.93 8.30
N ILE A 45 -13.08 -4.06 7.56
CA ILE A 45 -13.12 -4.40 6.13
C ILE A 45 -13.67 -5.80 5.92
N ASN A 46 -13.31 -6.77 6.75
CA ASN A 46 -13.86 -8.12 6.70
C ASN A 46 -15.37 -8.16 7.01
N LEU A 47 -15.86 -7.28 7.88
CA LEU A 47 -17.31 -7.10 8.12
C LEU A 47 -18.03 -6.48 6.91
N PHE A 48 -17.29 -5.78 6.04
CA PHE A 48 -17.79 -5.21 4.78
C PHE A 48 -17.37 -6.03 3.55
N SER A 49 -16.79 -7.23 3.73
CA SER A 49 -16.37 -8.12 2.64
C SER A 49 -17.53 -8.65 1.79
N ASP A 50 -18.78 -8.53 2.27
CA ASP A 50 -19.98 -8.72 1.44
C ASP A 50 -20.14 -7.63 0.35
N ILE A 51 -19.31 -6.59 0.36
CA ILE A 51 -19.26 -5.60 -0.69
C ILE A 51 -18.19 -6.04 -1.69
N GLY A 52 -18.58 -6.75 -2.74
CA GLY A 52 -17.69 -7.16 -3.82
C GLY A 52 -16.81 -6.02 -4.34
N HIS A 53 -15.62 -6.35 -4.83
CA HIS A 53 -14.63 -5.42 -5.38
C HIS A 53 -13.95 -4.50 -4.35
N ARG A 54 -13.98 -4.85 -3.05
CA ARG A 54 -13.26 -4.13 -2.00
C ARG A 54 -12.30 -5.06 -1.28
N LEU A 55 -11.00 -4.95 -1.58
CA LEU A 55 -9.94 -5.83 -1.08
C LEU A 55 -10.31 -7.33 -1.21
N GLU A 56 -11.05 -7.65 -2.25
CA GLU A 56 -11.51 -9.00 -2.55
C GLU A 56 -10.33 -9.84 -3.03
N SER A 57 -9.91 -10.84 -2.25
CA SER A 57 -8.90 -11.82 -2.68
C SER A 57 -9.55 -12.74 -3.74
N VAL A 58 -9.14 -12.58 -4.99
CA VAL A 58 -9.74 -13.28 -6.14
C VAL A 58 -9.14 -14.66 -6.30
N ILE A 59 -7.81 -14.76 -6.32
CA ILE A 59 -7.08 -15.99 -6.52
C ILE A 59 -5.68 -15.94 -5.94
N LEU A 60 -5.18 -17.08 -5.49
CA LEU A 60 -3.76 -17.32 -5.24
C LEU A 60 -3.20 -18.15 -6.41
N LYS A 61 -2.37 -17.53 -7.26
CA LYS A 61 -1.81 -18.17 -8.45
C LYS A 61 -0.29 -18.11 -8.43
N LYS A 62 0.36 -19.26 -8.51
CA LYS A 62 1.84 -19.40 -8.43
C LYS A 62 2.45 -18.70 -7.20
N GLY A 63 1.76 -18.76 -6.06
CA GLY A 63 2.17 -18.12 -4.82
C GLY A 63 1.98 -16.59 -4.76
N VAL A 64 1.36 -15.99 -5.79
CA VAL A 64 1.01 -14.57 -5.87
C VAL A 64 -0.47 -14.40 -5.57
N GLU A 65 -0.79 -13.52 -4.63
CA GLU A 65 -2.16 -13.18 -4.27
C GLU A 65 -2.66 -12.02 -5.13
N TRP A 66 -3.83 -12.21 -5.79
CA TRP A 66 -4.45 -11.20 -6.65
C TRP A 66 -5.66 -10.61 -5.95
N ILE A 67 -5.61 -9.31 -5.70
CA ILE A 67 -6.63 -8.59 -4.92
C ILE A 67 -7.35 -7.57 -5.79
N ASN A 68 -8.67 -7.70 -5.85
CA ASN A 68 -9.58 -6.77 -6.50
C ASN A 68 -10.05 -5.70 -5.51
N ASP A 69 -9.61 -4.47 -5.71
CA ASP A 69 -10.04 -3.31 -4.95
C ASP A 69 -10.58 -2.23 -5.90
N SER A 70 -11.30 -2.65 -6.93
CA SER A 70 -11.86 -1.75 -7.95
C SER A 70 -12.75 -0.66 -7.35
N LYS A 71 -13.28 -0.86 -6.16
CA LYS A 71 -14.09 0.12 -5.42
C LYS A 71 -13.26 1.29 -4.87
N ALA A 72 -11.94 1.23 -4.88
CA ALA A 72 -11.07 2.36 -4.54
C ALA A 72 -11.07 3.40 -5.68
N THR A 73 -12.09 4.26 -5.68
CA THR A 73 -12.33 5.27 -6.72
C THR A 73 -11.69 6.63 -6.42
N ASP A 74 -10.91 6.72 -5.36
CA ASP A 74 -10.21 7.92 -4.92
C ASP A 74 -8.87 7.58 -4.25
N ILE A 75 -8.07 8.62 -4.03
CA ILE A 75 -6.74 8.55 -3.42
C ILE A 75 -6.78 7.93 -2.01
N ASP A 76 -7.71 8.38 -1.18
CA ASP A 76 -7.79 7.96 0.23
C ASP A 76 -8.14 6.48 0.35
N SER A 77 -9.06 5.99 -0.50
CA SER A 77 -9.42 4.58 -0.55
C SER A 77 -8.22 3.71 -0.89
N SER A 78 -7.46 4.05 -1.94
CA SER A 78 -6.26 3.31 -2.33
C SER A 78 -5.14 3.43 -1.31
N TYR A 79 -5.02 4.57 -0.61
CA TYR A 79 -4.08 4.73 0.48
C TYR A 79 -4.34 3.69 1.59
N TYR A 80 -5.58 3.58 2.04
CA TYR A 80 -5.95 2.61 3.06
C TYR A 80 -5.76 1.17 2.59
N SER A 81 -6.04 0.87 1.33
CA SER A 81 -5.83 -0.45 0.76
C SER A 81 -4.35 -0.83 0.76
N LEU A 82 -3.46 0.06 0.34
CA LEU A 82 -2.01 -0.15 0.42
C LEU A 82 -1.51 -0.25 1.87
N GLU A 83 -2.07 0.53 2.79
CA GLU A 83 -1.69 0.48 4.21
C GLU A 83 -1.98 -0.90 4.83
N LEU A 84 -2.99 -1.60 4.35
CA LEU A 84 -3.39 -2.93 4.83
C LEU A 84 -2.52 -4.07 4.30
N MET A 85 -1.78 -3.86 3.23
CA MET A 85 -0.92 -4.89 2.67
C MET A 85 0.24 -5.19 3.62
N ASP A 86 0.53 -6.47 3.83
CA ASP A 86 1.61 -6.98 4.68
C ASP A 86 2.73 -7.67 3.89
N LYS A 87 2.52 -7.86 2.59
CA LYS A 87 3.47 -8.43 1.62
C LYS A 87 3.92 -7.36 0.61
N PRO A 88 5.02 -7.61 -0.12
CA PRO A 88 5.44 -6.72 -1.20
C PRO A 88 4.37 -6.59 -2.29
N VAL A 89 4.10 -5.37 -2.74
CA VAL A 89 2.99 -5.07 -3.64
C VAL A 89 3.47 -4.72 -5.04
N ILE A 90 2.82 -5.28 -6.05
CA ILE A 90 2.73 -4.72 -7.40
C ILE A 90 1.39 -4.01 -7.48
N TRP A 91 1.42 -2.70 -7.56
CA TRP A 91 0.21 -1.87 -7.53
C TRP A 91 -0.25 -1.52 -8.94
N ILE A 92 -1.47 -1.92 -9.29
CA ILE A 92 -2.13 -1.53 -10.53
C ILE A 92 -3.05 -0.36 -10.23
N VAL A 93 -2.75 0.78 -10.83
CA VAL A 93 -3.46 2.05 -10.67
C VAL A 93 -4.02 2.50 -12.02
N ALA A 94 -5.14 3.19 -12.06
CA ALA A 94 -5.70 3.69 -13.31
C ALA A 94 -5.21 5.11 -13.62
N ALA A 95 -4.99 5.37 -14.90
CA ALA A 95 -4.72 6.70 -15.41
C ALA A 95 -5.97 7.58 -15.35
N SER A 96 -5.79 8.87 -15.07
CA SER A 96 -6.85 9.87 -15.05
C SER A 96 -6.32 11.16 -15.64
N ASP A 97 -7.16 11.89 -16.39
CA ASP A 97 -6.89 13.23 -16.88
C ASP A 97 -6.88 14.27 -15.75
N VAL A 98 -7.47 13.95 -14.62
CA VAL A 98 -7.53 14.84 -13.46
C VAL A 98 -6.20 14.83 -12.73
N LYS A 99 -5.63 16.02 -12.54
CA LYS A 99 -4.44 16.21 -11.73
C LYS A 99 -4.70 15.81 -10.27
N ARG A 100 -3.91 14.87 -9.76
CA ARG A 100 -4.02 14.34 -8.39
C ARG A 100 -2.70 14.44 -7.67
N ASP A 101 -2.74 14.65 -6.36
CA ASP A 101 -1.56 14.63 -5.52
C ASP A 101 -1.29 13.20 -5.05
N TYR A 102 -0.29 12.56 -5.64
CA TYR A 102 0.16 11.22 -5.26
C TYR A 102 1.23 11.22 -4.16
N SER A 103 1.71 12.40 -3.71
CA SER A 103 2.76 12.49 -2.67
C SER A 103 2.33 11.87 -1.34
N VAL A 104 1.04 11.82 -1.06
CA VAL A 104 0.48 11.14 0.13
C VAL A 104 0.91 9.68 0.22
N PHE A 105 1.21 9.03 -0.91
CA PHE A 105 1.64 7.63 -0.96
C PHE A 105 3.14 7.42 -0.72
N ASP A 106 3.99 8.44 -0.76
CA ASP A 106 5.45 8.34 -0.76
C ASP A 106 5.98 7.36 0.30
N LYS A 107 5.46 7.47 1.52
CA LYS A 107 5.86 6.59 2.61
C LYS A 107 5.43 5.15 2.40
N LEU A 108 4.20 4.91 1.96
CA LEU A 108 3.68 3.56 1.71
C LEU A 108 4.38 2.90 0.52
N VAL A 109 4.57 3.67 -0.56
CA VAL A 109 5.25 3.19 -1.76
C VAL A 109 6.66 2.77 -1.43
N ARG A 110 7.42 3.58 -0.71
CA ARG A 110 8.80 3.26 -0.31
C ARG A 110 8.94 1.96 0.48
N TYR A 111 7.95 1.62 1.31
CA TYR A 111 8.07 0.48 2.20
C TYR A 111 7.32 -0.77 1.74
N LYS A 112 6.37 -0.62 0.83
CA LYS A 112 5.45 -1.72 0.48
C LYS A 112 5.36 -2.00 -1.02
N VAL A 113 5.54 -0.98 -1.87
CA VAL A 113 5.31 -1.10 -3.30
C VAL A 113 6.64 -1.31 -4.02
N LYS A 114 6.79 -2.45 -4.68
CA LYS A 114 7.96 -2.75 -5.51
C LYS A 114 7.84 -2.11 -6.87
N LYS A 115 6.67 -2.25 -7.48
CA LYS A 115 6.41 -1.83 -8.86
C LYS A 115 5.03 -1.23 -8.99
N VAL A 116 4.89 -0.28 -9.91
CA VAL A 116 3.62 0.37 -10.23
C VAL A 116 3.32 0.16 -11.70
N ILE A 117 2.10 -0.26 -12.00
CA ILE A 117 1.57 -0.36 -13.36
C ILE A 117 0.38 0.58 -13.46
N CYS A 118 0.50 1.57 -14.33
CA CYS A 118 -0.58 2.50 -14.62
C CYS A 118 -1.27 2.06 -15.90
N PHE A 119 -2.60 1.97 -15.91
CA PHE A 119 -3.35 1.65 -17.13
C PHE A 119 -4.37 2.73 -17.47
N GLY A 120 -4.68 2.83 -18.77
CA GLY A 120 -5.63 3.80 -19.34
C GLY A 120 -4.96 4.77 -20.31
N SER A 121 -5.75 5.65 -20.92
CA SER A 121 -5.32 6.50 -22.04
C SER A 121 -4.36 7.63 -21.66
N TYR A 122 -4.24 7.94 -20.37
CA TYR A 122 -3.43 9.07 -19.91
C TYR A 122 -2.16 8.60 -19.22
N GLU A 123 -1.00 9.13 -19.64
CA GLU A 123 0.23 8.95 -18.87
C GLU A 123 0.19 9.87 -17.64
N THR A 124 0.10 9.29 -16.47
CA THR A 124 -0.14 10.04 -15.24
C THR A 124 1.13 10.60 -14.61
N GLN A 125 0.94 11.57 -13.73
CA GLN A 125 1.97 12.10 -12.83
C GLN A 125 2.59 11.05 -11.90
N ILE A 126 1.97 9.86 -11.78
CA ILE A 126 2.44 8.73 -10.95
C ILE A 126 3.88 8.36 -11.27
N LYS A 127 4.25 8.32 -12.56
CA LYS A 127 5.62 8.04 -13.00
C LYS A 127 6.64 8.97 -12.34
N TYR A 128 6.33 10.25 -12.31
CA TYR A 128 7.22 11.27 -11.75
C TYR A 128 7.18 11.30 -10.22
N SER A 129 6.02 11.04 -9.63
CA SER A 129 5.85 11.03 -8.17
C SER A 129 6.70 9.96 -7.49
N PHE A 130 6.87 8.79 -8.14
CA PHE A 130 7.57 7.66 -7.54
C PHE A 130 8.90 7.33 -8.21
N ALA A 131 9.41 8.21 -9.08
CA ALA A 131 10.72 8.05 -9.71
C ALA A 131 11.83 7.92 -8.64
N GLY A 132 12.63 6.86 -8.75
CA GLY A 132 13.71 6.55 -7.79
C GLY A 132 13.25 5.96 -6.45
N ILE A 133 11.94 5.70 -6.28
CA ILE A 133 11.39 5.05 -5.08
C ILE A 133 11.06 3.59 -5.35
N ILE A 134 10.50 3.29 -6.54
CA ILE A 134 10.05 1.96 -6.96
C ILE A 134 11.06 1.27 -7.85
N GLU A 135 11.03 -0.06 -7.86
CA GLU A 135 11.92 -0.90 -8.70
C GLU A 135 11.53 -0.88 -10.18
N GLY A 136 10.28 -0.56 -10.50
CA GLY A 136 9.79 -0.52 -11.87
C GLY A 136 8.45 0.20 -12.02
N TYR A 137 8.30 0.82 -13.19
CA TYR A 137 7.08 1.48 -13.65
C TYR A 137 6.75 1.04 -15.06
N ALA A 138 5.47 0.77 -15.33
CA ALA A 138 4.95 0.58 -16.68
C ALA A 138 3.66 1.38 -16.87
N HIS A 139 3.45 1.86 -18.09
CA HIS A 139 2.17 2.37 -18.55
C HIS A 139 1.61 1.44 -19.62
N LYS A 140 0.33 1.11 -19.52
CA LYS A 140 -0.40 0.25 -20.44
C LYS A 140 -1.71 0.90 -20.83
N GLU A 141 -2.15 0.71 -22.06
CA GLU A 141 -3.42 1.27 -22.51
C GLU A 141 -4.61 0.49 -21.95
N THR A 142 -4.46 -0.83 -21.80
CA THR A 142 -5.52 -1.74 -21.36
C THR A 142 -5.27 -2.36 -19.99
N LEU A 143 -6.33 -2.76 -19.33
CA LEU A 143 -6.23 -3.56 -18.10
C LEU A 143 -5.62 -4.93 -18.35
N GLU A 144 -5.90 -5.54 -19.49
CA GLU A 144 -5.34 -6.83 -19.88
C GLU A 144 -3.81 -6.77 -19.95
N ASP A 145 -3.25 -5.80 -20.67
CA ASP A 145 -1.78 -5.61 -20.77
C ASP A 145 -1.15 -5.30 -19.41
N ALA A 146 -1.88 -4.57 -18.55
CA ALA A 146 -1.43 -4.29 -17.20
C ALA A 146 -1.35 -5.58 -16.36
N LEU A 147 -2.33 -6.48 -16.49
CA LEU A 147 -2.36 -7.76 -15.78
C LEU A 147 -1.29 -8.72 -16.30
N LEU A 148 -1.07 -8.79 -17.62
CA LEU A 148 0.02 -9.57 -18.20
C LEU A 148 1.37 -9.10 -17.65
N THR A 149 1.60 -7.78 -17.64
CA THR A 149 2.82 -7.19 -17.07
C THR A 149 2.96 -7.49 -15.57
N ALA A 150 1.86 -7.42 -14.81
CA ALA A 150 1.86 -7.77 -13.39
C ALA A 150 2.22 -9.25 -13.16
N SER A 151 1.71 -10.13 -14.01
CA SER A 151 2.02 -11.57 -13.97
C SER A 151 3.50 -11.85 -14.24
N GLU A 152 4.10 -11.16 -15.22
CA GLU A 152 5.53 -11.27 -15.52
C GLU A 152 6.42 -10.74 -14.39
N TRP A 153 5.98 -9.69 -13.73
CA TRP A 153 6.76 -8.99 -12.72
C TRP A 153 6.63 -9.58 -11.32
N SER A 154 5.56 -10.31 -11.05
CA SER A 154 5.28 -10.87 -9.74
C SER A 154 6.10 -12.13 -9.48
N LYS A 155 6.40 -12.36 -8.21
CA LYS A 155 7.09 -13.54 -7.69
C LYS A 155 6.30 -14.13 -6.55
N GLU A 156 6.52 -15.40 -6.25
CA GLU A 156 5.96 -16.04 -5.05
C GLU A 156 6.14 -15.17 -3.81
N GLY A 157 5.09 -14.97 -3.05
CA GLY A 157 5.03 -14.11 -1.88
C GLY A 157 4.63 -12.66 -2.14
N ASP A 158 4.50 -12.24 -3.41
CA ASP A 158 4.01 -10.90 -3.75
C ASP A 158 2.47 -10.84 -3.74
N VAL A 159 1.97 -9.61 -3.65
CA VAL A 159 0.56 -9.26 -3.87
C VAL A 159 0.45 -8.41 -5.13
N VAL A 160 -0.44 -8.77 -6.04
CA VAL A 160 -0.91 -7.87 -7.10
C VAL A 160 -2.17 -7.20 -6.62
N LEU A 161 -2.09 -5.91 -6.31
CA LEU A 161 -3.21 -5.11 -5.83
C LEU A 161 -3.76 -4.24 -6.95
N PHE A 162 -4.99 -4.53 -7.38
CA PHE A 162 -5.75 -3.69 -8.28
C PHE A 162 -6.54 -2.66 -7.47
N SER A 163 -5.97 -1.47 -7.26
CA SER A 163 -6.57 -0.36 -6.51
C SER A 163 -6.41 0.94 -7.31
N PRO A 164 -7.39 1.28 -8.14
CA PRO A 164 -7.26 2.24 -9.22
C PRO A 164 -7.03 3.69 -8.82
N ALA A 165 -7.41 4.11 -7.61
CA ALA A 165 -7.30 5.48 -7.10
C ALA A 165 -8.06 6.54 -7.93
N CYS A 166 -8.96 6.13 -8.82
CA CYS A 166 -9.76 7.04 -9.63
C CYS A 166 -11.15 6.46 -9.96
N PRO A 167 -12.14 7.31 -10.29
CA PRO A 167 -13.41 6.87 -10.86
C PRO A 167 -13.22 5.98 -12.08
N SER A 168 -14.25 5.22 -12.43
CA SER A 168 -14.24 4.26 -13.54
C SER A 168 -14.80 4.82 -14.85
N CYS A 169 -15.30 6.06 -14.85
CA CYS A 169 -16.15 6.64 -15.88
C CYS A 169 -15.53 6.77 -17.28
N ASP A 170 -14.19 6.69 -17.42
CA ASP A 170 -13.54 6.87 -18.73
C ASP A 170 -13.55 5.58 -19.58
N LEU A 171 -13.50 4.42 -18.91
CA LEU A 171 -13.39 3.11 -19.58
C LEU A 171 -14.51 2.13 -19.19
N TYR A 172 -15.23 2.40 -18.11
CA TYR A 172 -16.23 1.51 -17.53
C TYR A 172 -17.41 2.31 -16.98
N ASP A 173 -18.60 1.75 -16.98
CA ASP A 173 -19.81 2.39 -16.46
C ASP A 173 -19.70 2.65 -14.95
N ASP A 174 -19.14 1.69 -14.22
CA ASP A 174 -18.92 1.80 -12.78
C ASP A 174 -17.76 0.93 -12.30
N TYR A 175 -17.44 0.98 -11.00
CA TYR A 175 -16.39 0.19 -10.39
C TYR A 175 -16.69 -1.31 -10.39
N ARG A 176 -17.97 -1.73 -10.47
CA ARG A 176 -18.37 -3.15 -10.51
C ARG A 176 -18.01 -3.75 -11.85
N GLN A 177 -18.38 -3.08 -12.94
CA GLN A 177 -17.99 -3.52 -14.28
C GLN A 177 -16.47 -3.63 -14.42
N ARG A 178 -15.74 -2.64 -13.91
CA ARG A 178 -14.27 -2.64 -13.87
C ARG A 178 -13.71 -3.81 -13.05
N GLY A 179 -14.30 -4.09 -11.89
CA GLY A 179 -13.88 -5.18 -11.03
C GLY A 179 -14.22 -6.57 -11.58
N GLU A 180 -15.38 -6.74 -12.24
CA GLU A 180 -15.72 -7.99 -12.93
C GLU A 180 -14.79 -8.24 -14.12
N HIS A 181 -14.44 -7.20 -14.87
CA HIS A 181 -13.48 -7.32 -15.96
C HIS A 181 -12.10 -7.78 -15.43
N PHE A 182 -11.62 -7.19 -14.33
CA PHE A 182 -10.41 -7.64 -13.67
C PHE A 182 -10.47 -9.14 -13.31
N LYS A 183 -11.55 -9.60 -12.69
CA LYS A 183 -11.71 -11.01 -12.30
C LYS A 183 -11.75 -11.95 -13.51
N SER A 184 -12.44 -11.54 -14.56
CA SER A 184 -12.54 -12.35 -15.79
C SER A 184 -11.17 -12.52 -16.47
N LEU A 185 -10.38 -11.46 -16.53
CA LEU A 185 -9.03 -11.50 -17.13
C LEU A 185 -8.07 -12.38 -16.31
N ILE A 186 -8.09 -12.29 -15.00
CA ILE A 186 -7.22 -13.13 -14.14
C ILE A 186 -7.53 -14.61 -14.28
N SER A 187 -8.78 -14.97 -14.49
CA SER A 187 -9.17 -16.38 -14.68
C SER A 187 -8.52 -16.99 -15.93
N ASN A 188 -8.12 -16.17 -16.88
CA ASN A 188 -7.52 -16.58 -18.16
C ASN A 188 -5.97 -16.41 -18.20
N LEU A 189 -5.36 -15.80 -17.18
CA LEU A 189 -3.90 -15.70 -17.04
C LEU A 189 -3.32 -17.06 -16.63
#